data_e1bf36debfe3730a6dda06ec78657332
#
_entry.id   e1bf36debfe3730a6dda06ec78657332
#
_cell.length_a   1.000
_cell.length_b   1.000
_cell.length_c   1.000
_cell.angle_alpha   90.00
_cell.angle_beta   90.00
_cell.angle_gamma   90.00
#
_symmetry.space_group_name_H-M   'P 1'
#
loop_
_entity.id
_entity.type
_entity.pdbx_description
1 polymer ?
#
loop_
_entity_poly.entity_id
_entity_poly.type
_entity_poly.pdbx_seq_one_letter_code
_entity_poly.pdbx_strand_id
1 'polypeptide(L)'
;MGLDKFQEKAVVRIIDDDDSMRKSWRFLIEGEGWTTKCYSSALRFLEEDDRNELGCVVLDVRMPDMSGIELQRVMMLQKNGLPIIFVSGHGDIDMAVCTGGGNGRI
;
A
#
# COMPACT_ATOMS: atom_id res chain seq x y z
N MET A 1 22.67 -5.03 -10.10
CA MET A 1 22.22 -3.67 -9.92
C MET A 1 21.53 -3.48 -8.60
N GLY A 2 21.71 -2.32 -8.03
CA GLY A 2 21.08 -2.02 -6.76
C GLY A 2 19.57 -2.04 -6.81
N LEU A 3 19.01 -1.57 -7.92
CA LEU A 3 17.55 -1.53 -8.05
C LEU A 3 16.95 -2.92 -8.06
N ASP A 4 17.59 -3.85 -8.75
CA ASP A 4 17.08 -5.22 -8.80
C ASP A 4 17.08 -5.86 -7.42
N LYS A 5 18.14 -5.63 -6.65
CA LYS A 5 18.20 -6.18 -5.30
C LYS A 5 17.17 -5.56 -4.40
N PHE A 6 16.92 -4.27 -4.57
CA PHE A 6 15.90 -3.60 -3.80
C PHE A 6 14.53 -4.18 -4.14
N GLN A 7 14.24 -4.39 -5.42
CA GLN A 7 12.98 -4.96 -5.83
C GLN A 7 12.76 -6.36 -5.28
N GLU A 8 13.81 -7.14 -5.18
CA GLU A 8 13.70 -8.50 -4.63
C GLU A 8 13.31 -8.48 -3.15
N LYS A 9 13.74 -7.47 -2.44
CA LYS A 9 13.50 -7.40 -0.99
C LYS A 9 12.28 -6.60 -0.62
N ALA A 10 11.86 -5.71 -1.49
CA ALA A 10 10.75 -4.83 -1.17
C ALA A 10 9.43 -5.52 -1.47
N VAL A 11 8.44 -5.21 -0.65
CA VAL A 11 7.08 -5.75 -0.83
C VAL A 11 6.12 -4.59 -0.94
N VAL A 12 5.31 -4.61 -1.99
CA VAL A 12 4.26 -3.61 -2.16
C VAL A 12 2.97 -4.23 -1.60
N ARG A 13 2.45 -3.65 -0.53
CA ARG A 13 1.19 -4.11 0.05
C ARG A 13 0.05 -3.39 -0.63
N ILE A 14 -0.90 -4.16 -1.11
CA ILE A 14 -2.05 -3.62 -1.83
C ILE A 14 -3.28 -3.87 -0.97
N ILE A 15 -3.89 -2.81 -0.50
CA ILE A 15 -5.07 -2.89 0.36
C ILE A 15 -6.24 -2.28 -0.37
N ASP A 16 -7.21 -3.12 -0.69
CA ASP A 16 -8.39 -2.70 -1.46
C ASP A 16 -9.47 -3.72 -1.19
N ASP A 17 -10.66 -3.29 -0.86
CA ASP A 17 -11.77 -4.21 -0.59
C ASP A 17 -12.40 -4.74 -1.87
N ASP A 18 -12.11 -4.13 -3.00
CA ASP A 18 -12.62 -4.57 -4.28
C ASP A 18 -11.66 -5.60 -4.88
N ASP A 19 -12.15 -6.82 -5.06
CA ASP A 19 -11.33 -7.92 -5.53
C ASP A 19 -10.75 -7.66 -6.91
N SER A 20 -11.55 -7.12 -7.80
CA SER A 20 -11.11 -6.83 -9.16
C SER A 20 -10.02 -5.76 -9.19
N MET A 21 -10.21 -4.71 -8.42
CA MET A 21 -9.22 -3.65 -8.36
C MET A 21 -7.92 -4.15 -7.76
N ARG A 22 -8.03 -4.96 -6.71
CA ARG A 22 -6.84 -5.52 -6.07
C ARG A 22 -6.04 -6.35 -7.05
N LYS A 23 -6.73 -7.18 -7.85
CA LYS A 23 -6.07 -8.00 -8.85
C LYS A 23 -5.43 -7.15 -9.94
N SER A 24 -6.09 -6.08 -10.34
CA SER A 24 -5.56 -5.19 -11.36
C SER A 24 -4.28 -4.51 -10.89
N TRP A 25 -4.28 -3.99 -9.68
CA TRP A 25 -3.09 -3.37 -9.13
C TRP A 25 -1.96 -4.38 -9.02
N ARG A 26 -2.29 -5.57 -8.56
CA ARG A 26 -1.28 -6.61 -8.43
C ARG A 26 -0.65 -6.94 -9.77
N PHE A 27 -1.47 -7.09 -10.79
CA PHE A 27 -0.98 -7.41 -12.13
C PHE A 27 -0.02 -6.35 -12.63
N LEU A 28 -0.39 -5.09 -12.48
CA LEU A 28 0.42 -3.99 -12.96
C LEU A 28 1.74 -3.90 -12.20
N ILE A 29 1.68 -4.04 -10.89
CA ILE A 29 2.86 -3.85 -10.06
C ILE A 29 3.81 -5.04 -10.21
N GLU A 30 3.29 -6.25 -10.26
CA GLU A 30 4.14 -7.41 -10.46
C GLU A 30 4.74 -7.42 -11.87
N GLY A 31 4.02 -6.84 -12.82
CA GLY A 31 4.56 -6.69 -14.16
C GLY A 31 5.81 -5.84 -14.24
N GLU A 32 5.99 -4.96 -13.27
CA GLU A 32 7.18 -4.12 -13.19
C GLU A 32 8.30 -4.74 -12.35
N GLY A 33 8.11 -5.95 -11.88
CA GLY A 33 9.16 -6.65 -11.16
C GLY A 33 9.08 -6.59 -9.64
N TRP A 34 7.99 -6.07 -9.09
CA TRP A 34 7.84 -5.96 -7.65
C TRP A 34 7.10 -7.15 -7.07
N THR A 35 7.44 -7.52 -5.85
CA THR A 35 6.69 -8.50 -5.10
C THR A 35 5.51 -7.82 -4.42
N THR A 36 4.36 -8.47 -4.42
CA THR A 36 3.17 -7.88 -3.81
C THR A 36 2.58 -8.79 -2.75
N LYS A 37 1.89 -8.17 -1.80
CA LYS A 37 1.01 -8.87 -0.88
C LYS A 37 -0.31 -8.12 -0.88
N CYS A 38 -1.40 -8.86 -0.89
CA CYS A 38 -2.72 -8.26 -1.03
C CYS A 38 -3.54 -8.49 0.23
N TYR A 39 -4.25 -7.47 0.64
CA TYR A 39 -5.13 -7.53 1.81
C TYR A 39 -6.47 -6.93 1.43
N SER A 40 -7.53 -7.58 1.85
CA SER A 40 -8.87 -7.13 1.50
C SER A 40 -9.38 -6.04 2.44
N SER A 41 -8.67 -5.77 3.51
CA SER A 41 -9.06 -4.73 4.44
C SER A 41 -7.85 -4.20 5.17
N ALA A 42 -8.00 -3.01 5.73
CA ALA A 42 -6.94 -2.42 6.54
C ALA A 42 -6.68 -3.24 7.81
N LEU A 43 -7.73 -3.80 8.39
CA LEU A 43 -7.55 -4.63 9.57
C LEU A 43 -6.73 -5.87 9.28
N ARG A 44 -6.98 -6.51 8.15
CA ARG A 44 -6.19 -7.66 7.73
C ARG A 44 -4.73 -7.30 7.58
N PHE A 45 -4.47 -6.16 6.94
CA PHE A 45 -3.11 -5.69 6.79
C PHE A 45 -2.44 -5.50 8.15
N LEU A 46 -3.13 -4.85 9.07
CA LEU A 46 -2.54 -4.58 10.38
C LEU A 46 -2.27 -5.84 11.17
N GLU A 47 -3.09 -6.86 10.99
CA GLU A 47 -2.93 -8.12 11.72
C GLU A 47 -1.91 -9.06 11.11
N GLU A 48 -1.82 -9.06 9.79
CA GLU A 48 -1.08 -10.11 9.09
C GLU A 48 0.25 -9.69 8.50
N ASP A 49 0.43 -8.42 8.27
CA ASP A 49 1.61 -7.97 7.54
C ASP A 49 2.87 -8.02 8.39
N ASP A 50 3.97 -8.33 7.72
CA ASP A 50 5.28 -8.30 8.37
C ASP A 50 5.86 -6.91 8.21
N ARG A 51 5.86 -6.16 9.29
CA ARG A 51 6.31 -4.77 9.27
C ARG A 51 7.81 -4.63 9.08
N ASN A 52 8.53 -5.70 9.17
CA ASN A 52 9.99 -5.66 8.97
C ASN A 52 10.37 -5.72 7.51
N GLU A 53 9.44 -6.06 6.64
CA GLU A 53 9.74 -6.08 5.22
C GLU A 53 9.66 -4.68 4.64
N LEU A 54 10.68 -4.31 3.89
CA LEU A 54 10.73 -3.02 3.23
C LEU A 54 9.64 -2.93 2.15
N GLY A 55 9.30 -1.72 1.76
CA GLY A 55 8.37 -1.51 0.68
C GLY A 55 7.44 -0.36 0.93
N CYS A 56 6.21 -0.49 0.49
CA CYS A 56 5.22 0.55 0.66
C CYS A 56 3.83 -0.06 0.71
N VAL A 57 2.84 0.80 0.95
CA VAL A 57 1.44 0.41 1.00
C VAL A 57 0.69 1.18 -0.07
N VAL A 58 -0.03 0.46 -0.91
CA VAL A 58 -0.96 1.06 -1.87
C VAL A 58 -2.35 0.89 -1.28
N LEU A 59 -3.04 1.97 -1.03
CA LEU A 59 -4.25 1.96 -0.25
C LEU A 59 -5.37 2.69 -0.97
N ASP A 60 -6.50 2.00 -1.13
CA ASP A 60 -7.69 2.63 -1.68
C ASP A 60 -8.25 3.60 -0.64
N VAL A 61 -8.56 4.81 -1.08
CA VAL A 61 -9.09 5.83 -0.17
C VAL A 61 -10.50 5.53 0.30
N ARG A 62 -11.18 4.62 -0.36
CA ARG A 62 -12.58 4.35 -0.09
C ARG A 62 -12.86 3.03 0.58
N MET A 63 -12.14 2.71 1.61
CA MET A 63 -12.39 1.44 2.29
C MET A 63 -13.42 1.60 3.39
N PRO A 64 -14.34 0.66 3.51
CA PRO A 64 -15.44 0.81 4.46
C PRO A 64 -15.06 0.57 5.92
N ASP A 65 -14.07 -0.26 6.18
CA ASP A 65 -13.76 -0.64 7.54
C ASP A 65 -12.87 0.36 8.27
N MET A 66 -12.02 1.04 7.51
CA MET A 66 -11.10 1.99 8.11
C MET A 66 -10.65 2.94 7.01
N SER A 67 -10.74 4.23 7.26
CA SER A 67 -10.29 5.20 6.25
C SER A 67 -8.77 5.18 6.14
N GLY A 68 -8.28 5.69 5.02
CA GLY A 68 -6.84 5.76 4.83
C GLY A 68 -6.16 6.59 5.89
N ILE A 69 -6.81 7.66 6.33
CA ILE A 69 -6.25 8.51 7.35
C ILE A 69 -6.19 7.80 8.69
N GLU A 70 -7.23 7.03 9.01
CA GLU A 70 -7.22 6.24 10.23
C GLU A 70 -6.12 5.20 10.21
N LEU A 71 -5.94 4.53 9.08
CA LEU A 71 -4.88 3.55 8.95
C LEU A 71 -3.52 4.20 9.14
N GLN A 72 -3.31 5.34 8.51
CA GLN A 72 -2.05 6.05 8.65
C GLN A 72 -1.77 6.38 10.11
N ARG A 73 -2.81 6.82 10.84
CA ARG A 73 -2.66 7.14 12.25
C ARG A 73 -2.25 5.93 13.07
N VAL A 74 -2.90 4.79 12.82
CA VAL A 74 -2.57 3.57 13.53
C VAL A 74 -1.14 3.13 13.23
N MET A 75 -0.75 3.20 11.97
CA MET A 75 0.60 2.84 11.58
C MET A 75 1.64 3.72 12.28
N MET A 76 1.35 4.99 12.40
CA MET A 76 2.25 5.89 13.11
C MET A 76 2.38 5.51 14.58
N LEU A 77 1.26 5.15 15.21
CA LEU A 77 1.29 4.71 16.59
C LEU A 77 2.07 3.42 16.77
N GLN A 78 2.06 2.56 15.79
CA GLN A 78 2.82 1.32 15.82
C GLN A 78 4.27 1.51 15.36
N LYS A 79 4.65 2.72 15.06
CA LYS A 79 5.98 3.05 14.56
C LYS A 79 6.28 2.32 13.25
N ASN A 80 5.25 2.12 12.46
CA ASN A 80 5.39 1.52 11.15
C ASN A 80 5.65 2.63 10.16
N GLY A 81 6.86 2.70 9.64
CA GLY A 81 7.29 3.79 8.78
C GLY A 81 7.11 3.55 7.30
N LEU A 82 6.31 2.56 6.92
CA LEU A 82 6.08 2.30 5.50
C LEU A 82 5.36 3.48 4.85
N PRO A 83 5.84 3.94 3.70
CA PRO A 83 5.11 4.98 2.96
C PRO A 83 3.77 4.46 2.48
N ILE A 84 2.79 5.33 2.44
CA ILE A 84 1.46 4.98 1.96
C ILE A 84 1.17 5.78 0.70
N ILE A 85 0.77 5.07 -0.34
CA ILE A 85 0.34 5.68 -1.58
C ILE A 85 -1.17 5.53 -1.64
N PHE A 86 -1.88 6.64 -1.57
CA PHE A 86 -3.34 6.63 -1.67
C PHE A 86 -3.74 6.61 -3.13
N VAL A 87 -4.67 5.73 -3.48
CA VAL A 87 -5.16 5.67 -4.84
C VAL A 87 -6.68 5.73 -4.82
N SER A 88 -7.24 6.23 -5.90
CA SER A 88 -8.67 6.19 -6.09
C SER A 88 -8.94 5.32 -7.29
N GLY A 89 -9.63 4.24 -7.08
CA GLY A 89 -9.94 3.33 -8.15
C GLY A 89 -11.20 3.67 -8.89
N HIS A 90 -11.77 4.83 -8.64
CA HIS A 90 -13.10 5.12 -9.14
C HIS A 90 -13.10 6.28 -10.12
N GLY A 91 -12.41 6.10 -11.20
CA GLY A 91 -12.54 7.04 -12.29
C GLY A 91 -11.37 7.98 -12.43
N ASP A 92 -10.98 8.64 -11.39
CA ASP A 92 -9.87 9.56 -11.47
C ASP A 92 -8.62 8.92 -10.95
N ILE A 93 -7.81 8.53 -11.85
CA ILE A 93 -6.67 7.75 -11.50
C ILE A 93 -5.38 8.54 -11.42
N ASP A 94 -5.43 9.79 -11.67
CA ASP A 94 -4.23 10.58 -11.50
C ASP A 94 -4.03 10.98 -10.06
N MET A 95 -4.81 10.42 -9.18
CA MET A 95 -4.71 10.70 -7.77
C MET A 95 -3.83 9.69 -7.10
N ALA A 96 -2.61 10.02 -6.91
CA ALA A 96 -1.73 9.20 -6.12
C ALA A 96 -0.94 10.14 -5.25
N VAL A 97 -1.13 10.02 -3.95
CA VAL A 97 -0.43 10.85 -3.00
C VAL A 97 0.36 9.95 -2.09
N CYS A 98 1.63 10.19 -2.04
CA CYS A 98 2.49 9.40 -1.17
C CYS A 98 2.59 10.10 0.17
N THR A 99 2.24 9.37 1.22
CA THR A 99 2.42 9.87 2.57
C THR A 99 3.26 8.88 3.33
N GLY A 100 3.99 9.36 4.26
CA GLY A 100 4.86 8.49 5.03
C GLY A 100 6.04 9.28 5.46
N GLY A 101 6.60 8.91 6.60
CA GLY A 101 7.71 9.65 7.12
C GLY A 101 7.38 11.08 7.43
N GLY A 102 6.14 11.39 7.54
CA GLY A 102 5.70 12.70 7.91
C GLY A 102 5.70 13.71 6.79
N ASN A 103 6.12 13.34 5.63
CA ASN A 103 6.18 14.29 4.58
C ASN A 103 5.17 14.09 3.49
N GLY A 104 4.92 12.96 3.18
CA GLY A 104 3.78 12.59 2.46
C GLY A 104 3.37 13.35 1.24
N ARG A 105 4.29 13.87 0.51
CA ARG A 105 3.89 14.58 -0.67
C ARG A 105 4.82 14.41 -1.81
N ILE A 106 4.27 14.39 -2.94
CA ILE A 106 5.06 14.29 -4.15
C ILE A 106 4.81 15.49 -5.02
#